data_7f27f8fddb7a1f730d6e4ced1c9d2909
#
_entry.id   7f27f8fddb7a1f730d6e4ced1c9d2909
#
_cell.length_a   1.000
_cell.length_b   1.000
_cell.length_c   1.000
_cell.angle_alpha   90.00
_cell.angle_beta   90.00
_cell.angle_gamma   90.00
#
_symmetry.space_group_name_H-M   'P 1'
#
loop_
_entity.id
_entity.type
_entity.pdbx_description
1 polymer ?
#
loop_
_entity_poly.entity_id
_entity_poly.type
_entity_poly.pdbx_seq_one_letter_code
_entity_poly.pdbx_strand_id
1 'polypeptide(L)'
;MQKLLRQHDEMDCGAVCFAEIARLYKFDLSVADAREYVKTDKNGTTLYGIAKGAEKIGLHAEALQGTPEEMEKSVKNGEIQCPFIAHVLIGDELLHYIVVEKFLEDEINIFDPAVGNQIISRKEF
;
A
#
# COMPACT_ATOMS: atom_id res chain seq x y z
N MET A 1 -15.36 -8.12 -14.70
CA MET A 1 -15.44 -7.76 -13.28
C MET A 1 -14.05 -7.87 -12.63
N GLN A 2 -13.62 -6.83 -11.99
CA GLN A 2 -12.35 -6.88 -11.28
C GLN A 2 -12.46 -7.67 -10.00
N LYS A 3 -11.50 -8.56 -9.80
CA LYS A 3 -11.44 -9.33 -8.58
C LYS A 3 -10.68 -8.53 -7.52
N LEU A 4 -11.32 -8.27 -6.39
CA LEU A 4 -10.67 -7.60 -5.28
C LEU A 4 -9.73 -8.59 -4.58
N LEU A 5 -8.53 -8.14 -4.28
CA LEU A 5 -7.58 -8.91 -3.51
C LEU A 5 -7.87 -8.73 -2.03
N ARG A 6 -7.70 -9.79 -1.27
CA ARG A 6 -7.89 -9.77 0.18
C ARG A 6 -6.74 -10.50 0.84
N GLN A 7 -6.34 -10.03 2.01
CA GLN A 7 -5.32 -10.74 2.77
C GLN A 7 -5.91 -12.04 3.33
N HIS A 8 -5.08 -13.06 3.40
CA HIS A 8 -5.46 -14.35 3.95
C HIS A 8 -5.25 -14.40 5.46
N ASP A 9 -4.30 -13.64 5.98
CA ASP A 9 -4.05 -13.50 7.40
C ASP A 9 -3.37 -12.15 7.70
N GLU A 10 -3.11 -11.86 8.96
CA GLU A 10 -2.54 -10.57 9.37
C GLU A 10 -1.13 -10.31 8.82
N MET A 11 -0.40 -11.35 8.46
CA MET A 11 0.96 -11.20 7.93
C MET A 11 0.98 -10.83 6.47
N ASP A 12 -0.15 -10.94 5.79
CA ASP A 12 -0.23 -10.74 4.34
C ASP A 12 -0.50 -9.31 3.88
N CYS A 13 -0.77 -8.36 4.80
CA CYS A 13 -1.20 -7.03 4.38
C CYS A 13 -0.22 -6.35 3.41
N GLY A 14 1.08 -6.47 3.66
CA GLY A 14 2.09 -5.89 2.77
C GLY A 14 2.11 -6.56 1.40
N ALA A 15 2.01 -7.89 1.36
CA ALA A 15 2.00 -8.63 0.11
C ALA A 15 0.75 -8.33 -0.71
N VAL A 16 -0.41 -8.24 -0.06
CA VAL A 16 -1.67 -7.92 -0.74
C VAL A 16 -1.64 -6.50 -1.30
N CYS A 17 -1.11 -5.54 -0.54
CA CYS A 17 -0.93 -4.17 -1.03
C CYS A 17 0.02 -4.14 -2.22
N PHE A 18 1.11 -4.90 -2.18
CA PHE A 18 2.04 -4.98 -3.30
C PHE A 18 1.36 -5.55 -4.54
N ALA A 19 0.58 -6.62 -4.39
CA ALA A 19 -0.15 -7.21 -5.50
C ALA A 19 -1.16 -6.23 -6.10
N GLU A 20 -1.83 -5.45 -5.24
CA GLU A 20 -2.81 -4.47 -5.69
C GLU A 20 -2.14 -3.34 -6.46
N ILE A 21 -1.02 -2.81 -5.96
CA ILE A 21 -0.33 -1.73 -6.66
C ILE A 21 0.27 -2.23 -7.97
N ALA A 22 0.77 -3.47 -8.00
CA ALA A 22 1.26 -4.09 -9.23
C ALA A 22 0.14 -4.20 -10.26
N ARG A 23 -1.05 -4.60 -9.84
CA ARG A 23 -2.21 -4.70 -10.72
C ARG A 23 -2.57 -3.34 -11.31
N LEU A 24 -2.49 -2.29 -10.51
CA LEU A 24 -2.77 -0.93 -10.99
C LEU A 24 -1.76 -0.48 -12.04
N TYR A 25 -0.56 -1.04 -12.02
CA TYR A 25 0.46 -0.81 -13.06
C TYR A 25 0.47 -1.90 -14.12
N LYS A 26 -0.61 -2.67 -14.23
CA LYS A 26 -0.80 -3.68 -15.28
C LYS A 26 0.08 -4.92 -15.13
N PHE A 27 0.53 -5.19 -13.91
CA PHE A 27 1.33 -6.37 -13.63
C PHE A 27 0.52 -7.29 -12.72
N ASP A 28 -0.02 -8.37 -13.29
CA ASP A 28 -0.92 -9.27 -12.57
C ASP A 28 -0.17 -10.28 -11.72
N LEU A 29 -0.36 -10.20 -10.40
CA LEU A 29 0.28 -11.09 -9.44
C LEU A 29 -0.76 -11.70 -8.50
N SER A 30 -0.62 -13.00 -8.22
CA SER A 30 -1.37 -13.60 -7.13
C SER A 30 -0.77 -13.15 -5.79
N VAL A 31 -1.51 -13.33 -4.70
CA VAL A 31 -0.97 -13.03 -3.37
C VAL A 31 0.24 -13.91 -3.07
N ALA A 32 0.20 -15.19 -3.48
CA ALA A 32 1.32 -16.10 -3.28
C ALA A 32 2.58 -15.60 -3.99
N ASP A 33 2.46 -15.14 -5.23
CA ASP A 33 3.60 -14.59 -5.97
C ASP A 33 4.09 -13.30 -5.32
N ALA A 34 3.17 -12.45 -4.88
CA ALA A 34 3.54 -11.20 -4.22
C ALA A 34 4.35 -11.45 -2.95
N ARG A 35 3.96 -12.45 -2.16
CA ARG A 35 4.70 -12.81 -0.95
C ARG A 35 6.16 -13.16 -1.25
N GLU A 36 6.41 -13.83 -2.35
CA GLU A 36 7.77 -14.15 -2.74
C GLU A 36 8.55 -12.92 -3.19
N TYR A 37 7.92 -12.06 -3.98
CA TYR A 37 8.57 -10.83 -4.44
C TYR A 37 8.98 -9.92 -3.29
N VAL A 38 8.17 -9.79 -2.28
CA VAL A 38 8.43 -8.88 -1.14
C VAL A 38 9.00 -9.59 0.09
N LYS A 39 9.26 -10.89 -0.03
CA LYS A 39 9.89 -11.69 1.04
C LYS A 39 9.09 -11.68 2.34
N THR A 40 7.78 -11.86 2.22
CA THR A 40 6.91 -11.99 3.39
C THR A 40 7.25 -13.28 4.15
N ASP A 41 7.40 -13.18 5.46
CA ASP A 41 7.63 -14.33 6.31
C ASP A 41 6.62 -14.33 7.47
N LYS A 42 6.85 -15.16 8.48
CA LYS A 42 5.94 -15.27 9.63
C LYS A 42 5.81 -13.97 10.42
N ASN A 43 6.74 -13.04 10.26
CA ASN A 43 6.72 -11.74 10.93
C ASN A 43 6.14 -10.63 10.03
N GLY A 44 5.71 -10.97 8.82
CA GLY A 44 5.12 -10.01 7.89
C GLY A 44 6.08 -9.57 6.81
N THR A 45 5.82 -8.37 6.27
CA THR A 45 6.57 -7.80 5.16
C THR A 45 7.19 -6.48 5.60
N THR A 46 8.46 -6.27 5.24
CA THR A 46 9.15 -5.01 5.54
C THR A 46 9.01 -4.02 4.38
N LEU A 47 9.19 -2.72 4.67
CA LEU A 47 9.24 -1.70 3.62
C LEU A 47 10.39 -1.98 2.64
N TYR A 48 11.52 -2.46 3.15
CA TYR A 48 12.64 -2.84 2.31
C TYR A 48 12.26 -3.95 1.33
N GLY A 49 11.53 -4.95 1.81
CA GLY A 49 11.05 -6.04 0.96
C GLY A 49 10.13 -5.55 -0.14
N ILE A 50 9.21 -4.63 0.20
CA ILE A 50 8.30 -4.04 -0.77
C ILE A 50 9.08 -3.26 -1.82
N ALA A 51 10.05 -2.46 -1.42
CA ALA A 51 10.88 -1.68 -2.35
C ALA A 51 11.65 -2.59 -3.30
N LYS A 52 12.24 -3.66 -2.77
CA LYS A 52 12.97 -4.61 -3.60
C LYS A 52 12.06 -5.36 -4.56
N GLY A 53 10.86 -5.73 -4.10
CA GLY A 53 9.87 -6.38 -4.97
C GLY A 53 9.43 -5.46 -6.11
N ALA A 54 9.22 -4.19 -5.81
CA ALA A 54 8.84 -3.20 -6.82
C ALA A 54 9.91 -3.06 -7.90
N GLU A 55 11.18 -2.99 -7.49
CA GLU A 55 12.29 -2.92 -8.44
C GLU A 55 12.34 -4.15 -9.35
N LYS A 56 12.03 -5.33 -8.82
CA LYS A 56 12.02 -6.57 -9.60
C LYS A 56 10.99 -6.55 -10.72
N ILE A 57 9.89 -5.84 -10.56
CA ILE A 57 8.87 -5.74 -11.60
C ILE A 57 8.98 -4.43 -12.39
N GLY A 58 10.09 -3.73 -12.24
CA GLY A 58 10.40 -2.55 -13.06
C GLY A 58 9.82 -1.23 -12.55
N LEU A 59 9.35 -1.20 -11.31
CA LEU A 59 8.85 0.03 -10.71
C LEU A 59 9.95 0.71 -9.91
N HIS A 60 9.97 2.03 -9.96
CA HIS A 60 10.88 2.80 -9.10
C HIS A 60 10.28 2.83 -7.68
N ALA A 61 11.09 2.50 -6.70
CA ALA A 61 10.65 2.46 -5.31
C ALA A 61 11.44 3.44 -4.46
N GLU A 62 10.72 4.19 -3.64
CA GLU A 62 11.31 5.17 -2.75
C GLU A 62 10.56 5.08 -1.42
N ALA A 63 11.30 4.93 -0.32
CA ALA A 63 10.70 4.85 1.01
C ALA A 63 10.85 6.20 1.71
N LEU A 64 9.72 6.77 2.14
CA LEU A 64 9.68 8.05 2.83
C LEU A 64 9.00 7.88 4.17
N GLN A 65 9.35 8.72 5.11
CA GLN A 65 8.75 8.73 6.44
C GLN A 65 8.29 10.13 6.77
N GLY A 66 7.12 10.24 7.40
CA GLY A 66 6.60 11.55 7.78
C GLY A 66 5.25 11.45 8.47
N THR A 67 4.70 12.60 8.82
CA THR A 67 3.38 12.72 9.40
C THR A 67 2.32 12.73 8.28
N PRO A 68 1.03 12.52 8.63
CA PRO A 68 -0.03 12.65 7.62
C PRO A 68 -0.04 14.01 6.93
N GLU A 69 0.28 15.09 7.67
CA GLU A 69 0.33 16.44 7.09
C GLU A 69 1.47 16.57 6.09
N GLU A 70 2.63 15.99 6.41
CA GLU A 70 3.76 15.98 5.48
C GLU A 70 3.46 15.18 4.23
N MET A 71 2.77 14.04 4.38
CA MET A 71 2.34 13.22 3.25
C MET A 71 1.40 14.00 2.35
N GLU A 72 0.41 14.68 2.93
CA GLU A 72 -0.53 15.49 2.18
C GLU A 72 0.19 16.56 1.36
N LYS A 73 1.15 17.25 1.96
CA LYS A 73 1.95 18.26 1.27
C LYS A 73 2.72 17.65 0.10
N SER A 74 3.34 16.50 0.33
CA SER A 74 4.14 15.84 -0.71
C SER A 74 3.28 15.38 -1.88
N VAL A 75 2.05 14.96 -1.62
CA VAL A 75 1.11 14.58 -2.68
C VAL A 75 0.70 15.83 -3.47
N LYS A 76 0.40 16.93 -2.77
CA LYS A 76 -0.04 18.17 -3.42
C LYS A 76 1.02 18.80 -4.29
N ASN A 77 2.30 18.75 -3.88
CA ASN A 77 3.39 19.33 -4.71
C ASN A 77 4.02 18.33 -5.66
N GLY A 78 3.43 17.16 -5.82
CA GLY A 78 3.85 16.19 -6.82
C GLY A 78 5.07 15.36 -6.48
N GLU A 79 5.57 15.44 -5.25
CA GLU A 79 6.69 14.61 -4.80
C GLU A 79 6.29 13.15 -4.65
N ILE A 80 5.04 12.91 -4.23
CA ILE A 80 4.47 11.57 -4.13
C ILE A 80 3.30 11.49 -5.10
N GLN A 81 3.29 10.46 -5.92
CA GLN A 81 2.20 10.24 -6.89
C GLN A 81 1.39 9.02 -6.51
N CYS A 82 0.06 9.13 -6.65
CA CYS A 82 -0.83 8.00 -6.45
C CYS A 82 -0.81 7.08 -7.67
N PRO A 83 -0.97 5.76 -7.51
CA PRO A 83 -1.13 5.10 -6.22
C PRO A 83 0.20 4.86 -5.51
N PHE A 84 0.16 4.78 -4.18
CA PHE A 84 1.35 4.44 -3.40
C PHE A 84 0.94 3.61 -2.18
N ILE A 85 1.92 2.91 -1.59
CA ILE A 85 1.68 2.11 -0.38
C ILE A 85 2.03 2.96 0.83
N ALA A 86 1.13 2.99 1.81
CA ALA A 86 1.36 3.66 3.09
C ALA A 86 1.39 2.62 4.20
N HIS A 87 2.36 2.74 5.09
CA HIS A 87 2.48 1.90 6.28
C HIS A 87 2.00 2.74 7.45
N VAL A 88 0.80 2.46 7.93
CA VAL A 88 0.13 3.32 8.90
C VAL A 88 -0.03 2.63 10.25
N LEU A 89 -0.09 3.43 11.30
CA LEU A 89 -0.30 2.96 12.66
C LEU A 89 -1.79 3.02 12.95
N ILE A 90 -2.37 1.89 13.34
CA ILE A 90 -3.78 1.82 13.71
C ILE A 90 -3.86 1.73 15.23
N GLY A 91 -4.43 2.76 15.86
CA GLY A 91 -4.65 2.80 17.31
C GLY A 91 -3.39 2.63 18.13
N ASP A 92 -2.31 3.23 17.78
CA ASP A 92 -1.03 3.25 18.50
C ASP A 92 -0.27 1.91 18.60
N GLU A 93 -0.86 0.81 18.18
CA GLU A 93 -0.22 -0.50 18.40
C GLU A 93 0.02 -1.33 17.15
N LEU A 94 -0.83 -1.20 16.14
CA LEU A 94 -0.77 -2.08 14.98
C LEU A 94 -0.35 -1.35 13.72
N LEU A 95 0.78 -1.74 13.15
CA LEU A 95 1.20 -1.26 11.84
C LEU A 95 0.46 -2.02 10.75
N HIS A 96 -0.05 -1.29 9.77
CA HIS A 96 -0.86 -1.88 8.71
C HIS A 96 -0.50 -1.23 7.38
N TYR A 97 -0.45 -2.02 6.31
CA TYR A 97 -0.20 -1.50 4.97
C TYR A 97 -1.52 -1.25 4.26
N ILE A 98 -1.61 -0.10 3.60
CA ILE A 98 -2.75 0.22 2.73
C ILE A 98 -2.21 0.80 1.43
N VAL A 99 -3.03 0.79 0.39
CA VAL A 99 -2.72 1.47 -0.87
C VAL A 99 -3.55 2.74 -0.92
N VAL A 100 -2.88 3.88 -1.08
CA VAL A 100 -3.56 5.15 -1.31
C VAL A 100 -3.72 5.29 -2.81
N GLU A 101 -4.96 5.12 -3.30
CA GLU A 101 -5.23 5.12 -4.74
C GLU A 101 -5.42 6.53 -5.29
N LYS A 102 -6.14 7.37 -4.55
CA LYS A 102 -6.39 8.77 -4.93
C LYS A 102 -6.42 9.64 -3.69
N PHE A 103 -5.83 10.80 -3.79
CA PHE A 103 -5.79 11.77 -2.71
C PHE A 103 -6.54 13.02 -3.16
N LEU A 104 -7.80 13.13 -2.79
CA LEU A 104 -8.67 14.24 -3.18
C LEU A 104 -8.72 15.28 -2.07
N GLU A 105 -9.34 16.42 -2.36
CA GLU A 105 -9.33 17.54 -1.41
C GLU A 105 -9.96 17.19 -0.06
N ASP A 106 -11.11 16.54 -0.07
CA ASP A 106 -11.82 16.19 1.17
C ASP A 106 -11.85 14.70 1.48
N GLU A 107 -11.47 13.87 0.51
CA GLU A 107 -11.59 12.43 0.62
C GLU A 107 -10.32 11.74 0.12
N ILE A 108 -10.06 10.57 0.67
CA ILE A 108 -8.94 9.74 0.24
C ILE A 108 -9.48 8.37 -0.11
N ASN A 109 -9.20 7.92 -1.34
CA ASN A 109 -9.58 6.58 -1.78
C ASN A 109 -8.44 5.64 -1.44
N ILE A 110 -8.72 4.64 -0.62
CA ILE A 110 -7.72 3.67 -0.19
C ILE A 110 -8.18 2.25 -0.51
N PHE A 111 -7.20 1.36 -0.61
CA PHE A 111 -7.42 -0.07 -0.59
C PHE A 111 -6.81 -0.62 0.69
N ASP A 112 -7.65 -1.19 1.54
CA ASP A 112 -7.24 -1.82 2.78
C ASP A 112 -7.31 -3.33 2.58
N PRO A 113 -6.19 -4.07 2.73
CA PRO A 113 -6.20 -5.51 2.48
C PRO A 113 -7.22 -6.29 3.32
N ALA A 114 -7.56 -5.77 4.49
CA ALA A 114 -8.51 -6.44 5.38
C ALA A 114 -9.96 -6.27 4.94
N VAL A 115 -10.32 -5.14 4.33
CA VAL A 115 -11.71 -4.82 4.01
C VAL A 115 -11.97 -4.46 2.55
N GLY A 116 -10.94 -4.14 1.77
CA GLY A 116 -11.09 -3.77 0.37
C GLY A 116 -11.09 -2.26 0.16
N ASN A 117 -11.71 -1.81 -0.93
CA ASN A 117 -11.72 -0.39 -1.27
C ASN A 117 -12.60 0.42 -0.33
N GLN A 118 -12.11 1.58 0.08
CA GLN A 118 -12.82 2.48 0.97
C GLN A 118 -12.57 3.92 0.57
N ILE A 119 -13.53 4.79 0.89
CA ILE A 119 -13.36 6.23 0.77
C ILE A 119 -13.43 6.77 2.19
N ILE A 120 -12.36 7.40 2.64
CA ILE A 120 -12.30 7.97 4.00
C ILE A 120 -12.14 9.48 3.92
N SER A 121 -12.52 10.16 4.99
CA SER A 121 -12.29 11.59 5.07
C SER A 121 -10.81 11.85 5.38
N ARG A 122 -10.33 13.04 5.05
CA ARG A 122 -8.95 13.41 5.38
C ARG A 122 -8.68 13.37 6.87
N LYS A 123 -9.69 13.63 7.68
CA LYS A 123 -9.57 13.59 9.14
C LYS A 123 -9.33 12.17 9.66
N GLU A 124 -9.89 11.17 9.00
CA GLU A 124 -9.71 9.78 9.39
C GLU A 124 -8.34 9.24 9.01
N PHE A 125 -7.74 9.85 8.01
CA PHE A 125 -6.42 9.43 7.53
C PHE A 125 -5.33 9.93 8.48
#